data_26aad948cdcff66fcc181a9f502d7318
#
_entry.id   26aad948cdcff66fcc181a9f502d7318
#
_cell.length_a   1.000
_cell.length_b   1.000
_cell.length_c   1.000
_cell.angle_alpha   90.00
_cell.angle_beta   90.00
_cell.angle_gamma   90.00
#
_symmetry.space_group_name_H-M   'P 1'
#
loop_
_entity.id
_entity.type
_entity.pdbx_description
1 polymer ?
#
loop_
_entity_poly.entity_id
_entity_poly.type
_entity_poly.pdbx_seq_one_letter_code
_entity_poly.pdbx_strand_id
1 'polypeptide(L)'
;MGLVSVAEILADAKARSYAVGAFNLNNMEILQAIIGAAEAERSPVILQASQGGIAYAGLEYIAAMAKVAAEKATVPVALNLDHGTSFEQAVRCIRHGFSAVMIDGSHHPYSENVSICQRVVAAAHAVGVSVEGELGRIGGTEDDISVDEKDAMLADPNEVVSFVAETDVDCLAVAIGTAHGVYHGEPKLDFERLAKIRSLVEIPLVLQDIKQAIARGICKINIDTELRQAFSGAVRGELAADPSQIDPRKLLGPARSAMEEVVREKLRLFGSSQKA
;
A
#
# COMPACT_ATOMS: atom_id res chain seq x y z
N MET A 1 1.56 -9.11 18.91
CA MET A 1 0.52 -9.81 18.12
C MET A 1 1.17 -10.33 16.87
N GLY A 2 0.62 -11.27 16.12
CA GLY A 2 1.16 -11.62 14.80
C GLY A 2 0.65 -10.68 13.71
N LEU A 3 1.00 -10.98 12.43
CA LEU A 3 0.40 -10.29 11.30
C LEU A 3 -1.11 -10.54 11.25
N VAL A 4 -1.88 -9.50 10.98
CA VAL A 4 -3.35 -9.56 10.80
C VAL A 4 -3.70 -9.40 9.32
N SER A 5 -4.91 -9.81 8.91
CA SER A 5 -5.34 -9.64 7.52
C SER A 5 -5.64 -8.18 7.19
N VAL A 6 -5.45 -7.79 5.92
CA VAL A 6 -5.83 -6.44 5.47
C VAL A 6 -7.34 -6.26 5.51
N ALA A 7 -8.11 -7.29 5.19
CA ALA A 7 -9.58 -7.26 5.29
C ALA A 7 -10.06 -6.87 6.70
N GLU A 8 -9.45 -7.45 7.75
CA GLU A 8 -9.78 -7.13 9.14
C GLU A 8 -9.49 -5.66 9.49
N ILE A 9 -8.29 -5.17 9.14
CA ILE A 9 -7.91 -3.77 9.38
C ILE A 9 -8.84 -2.80 8.62
N LEU A 10 -9.15 -3.10 7.36
CA LEU A 10 -9.97 -2.23 6.52
C LEU A 10 -11.47 -2.28 6.89
N ALA A 11 -11.96 -3.37 7.45
CA ALA A 11 -13.31 -3.44 7.99
C ALA A 11 -13.50 -2.46 9.15
N ASP A 12 -12.53 -2.38 10.08
CA ASP A 12 -12.55 -1.39 11.16
C ASP A 12 -12.41 0.04 10.61
N ALA A 13 -11.50 0.27 9.67
CA ALA A 13 -11.30 1.56 9.03
C ALA A 13 -12.60 2.07 8.38
N LYS A 14 -13.31 1.21 7.64
CA LYS A 14 -14.59 1.51 7.03
C LYS A 14 -15.66 1.85 8.09
N ALA A 15 -15.78 1.02 9.12
CA ALA A 15 -16.78 1.20 10.17
C ALA A 15 -16.58 2.50 10.97
N ARG A 16 -15.33 2.93 11.15
CA ARG A 16 -14.95 4.10 11.95
C ARG A 16 -14.55 5.31 11.09
N SER A 17 -14.72 5.24 9.75
CA SER A 17 -14.52 6.33 8.79
C SER A 17 -13.13 6.96 8.86
N TYR A 18 -12.08 6.16 8.79
CA TYR A 18 -10.69 6.57 8.62
C TYR A 18 -10.02 5.76 7.52
N ALA A 19 -8.81 6.12 7.10
CA ALA A 19 -8.01 5.30 6.20
C ALA A 19 -6.74 4.80 6.89
N VAL A 20 -6.32 3.59 6.53
CA VAL A 20 -5.07 2.99 6.98
C VAL A 20 -3.96 3.31 5.99
N GLY A 21 -2.82 3.76 6.49
CA GLY A 21 -1.63 3.95 5.67
C GLY A 21 -0.98 2.62 5.33
N ALA A 22 -0.72 2.42 4.04
CA ALA A 22 0.06 1.31 3.51
C ALA A 22 1.39 1.87 2.99
N PHE A 23 2.48 1.46 3.61
CA PHE A 23 3.80 2.05 3.39
C PHE A 23 4.76 1.03 2.80
N ASN A 24 5.38 1.38 1.66
CA ASN A 24 6.36 0.50 1.01
C ASN A 24 7.64 0.39 1.83
N LEU A 25 8.11 -0.83 1.99
CA LEU A 25 9.36 -1.13 2.69
C LEU A 25 10.36 -1.84 1.78
N ASN A 26 11.61 -1.38 1.83
CA ASN A 26 12.72 -1.93 1.03
C ASN A 26 13.89 -2.37 1.91
N ASN A 27 13.94 -1.94 3.18
CA ASN A 27 15.02 -2.24 4.11
C ASN A 27 14.55 -2.17 5.57
N MET A 28 15.45 -2.46 6.49
CA MET A 28 15.17 -2.48 7.93
C MET A 28 14.86 -1.07 8.47
N GLU A 29 15.52 -0.04 7.99
CA GLU A 29 15.35 1.33 8.47
C GLU A 29 13.96 1.87 8.17
N ILE A 30 13.44 1.59 6.97
CA ILE A 30 12.07 1.94 6.58
C ILE A 30 11.06 1.19 7.45
N LEU A 31 11.25 -0.13 7.62
CA LEU A 31 10.40 -0.93 8.50
C LEU A 31 10.35 -0.36 9.92
N GLN A 32 11.53 -0.04 10.50
CA GLN A 32 11.61 0.50 11.85
C GLN A 32 10.93 1.87 11.98
N ALA A 33 11.04 2.72 10.96
CA ALA A 33 10.38 4.02 10.91
C ALA A 33 8.84 3.86 10.88
N ILE A 34 8.33 2.96 10.04
CA ILE A 34 6.88 2.70 9.93
C ILE A 34 6.33 2.18 11.26
N ILE A 35 6.97 1.17 11.85
CA ILE A 35 6.51 0.58 13.11
C ILE A 35 6.65 1.56 14.26
N GLY A 36 7.77 2.31 14.36
CA GLY A 36 7.95 3.34 15.39
C GLY A 36 6.86 4.40 15.36
N ALA A 37 6.52 4.88 14.16
CA ALA A 37 5.42 5.82 13.95
C ALA A 37 4.05 5.23 14.32
N ALA A 38 3.77 3.99 13.89
CA ALA A 38 2.52 3.29 14.18
C ALA A 38 2.30 3.11 15.69
N GLU A 39 3.34 2.70 16.42
CA GLU A 39 3.33 2.59 17.89
C GLU A 39 3.10 3.95 18.55
N ALA A 40 3.84 4.99 18.15
CA ALA A 40 3.73 6.33 18.71
C ALA A 40 2.33 6.93 18.51
N GLU A 41 1.72 6.69 17.37
CA GLU A 41 0.37 7.17 17.04
C GLU A 41 -0.74 6.20 17.47
N ARG A 42 -0.42 5.01 17.95
CA ARG A 42 -1.39 3.94 18.26
C ARG A 42 -2.31 3.69 17.08
N SER A 43 -1.71 3.45 15.93
CA SER A 43 -2.39 3.33 14.64
C SER A 43 -2.19 1.95 14.03
N PRO A 44 -3.22 1.32 13.45
CA PRO A 44 -3.02 0.19 12.57
C PRO A 44 -2.19 0.60 11.35
N VAL A 45 -1.42 -0.32 10.78
CA VAL A 45 -0.55 -0.03 9.64
C VAL A 45 -0.45 -1.24 8.71
N ILE A 46 -0.30 -0.97 7.42
CA ILE A 46 -0.01 -1.97 6.40
C ILE A 46 1.43 -1.74 5.92
N LEU A 47 2.29 -2.72 6.16
CA LEU A 47 3.58 -2.85 5.49
C LEU A 47 3.34 -3.40 4.10
N GLN A 48 3.94 -2.82 3.07
CA GLN A 48 3.81 -3.40 1.73
C GLN A 48 5.15 -3.48 1.02
N ALA A 49 5.28 -4.48 0.16
CA ALA A 49 6.49 -4.70 -0.62
C ALA A 49 6.12 -4.91 -2.08
N SER A 50 6.62 -4.04 -2.94
CA SER A 50 6.52 -4.17 -4.38
C SER A 50 7.45 -5.27 -4.91
N GLN A 51 7.26 -5.64 -6.17
CA GLN A 51 8.15 -6.60 -6.84
C GLN A 51 9.60 -6.13 -6.84
N GLY A 52 9.83 -4.84 -7.12
CA GLY A 52 11.16 -4.23 -7.07
C GLY A 52 11.75 -4.25 -5.66
N GLY A 53 10.96 -3.94 -4.64
CA GLY A 53 11.36 -4.03 -3.24
C GLY A 53 11.74 -5.46 -2.83
N ILE A 54 10.95 -6.45 -3.27
CA ILE A 54 11.23 -7.89 -3.03
C ILE A 54 12.50 -8.34 -3.77
N ALA A 55 12.70 -7.91 -5.01
CA ALA A 55 13.90 -8.25 -5.78
C ALA A 55 15.16 -7.64 -5.16
N TYR A 56 15.06 -6.43 -4.62
CA TYR A 56 16.17 -5.75 -3.93
C TYR A 56 16.53 -6.38 -2.59
N ALA A 57 15.54 -6.52 -1.71
CA ALA A 57 15.78 -6.94 -0.32
C ALA A 57 15.79 -8.47 -0.12
N GLY A 58 15.12 -9.22 -0.99
CA GLY A 58 14.86 -10.64 -0.83
C GLY A 58 13.54 -10.91 -0.09
N LEU A 59 12.70 -11.78 -0.66
CA LEU A 59 11.37 -12.10 -0.13
C LEU A 59 11.42 -12.64 1.30
N GLU A 60 12.39 -13.52 1.57
CA GLU A 60 12.59 -14.14 2.87
C GLU A 60 12.97 -13.11 3.95
N TYR A 61 13.81 -12.13 3.60
CA TYR A 61 14.21 -11.06 4.52
C TYR A 61 13.05 -10.12 4.82
N ILE A 62 12.29 -9.70 3.81
CA ILE A 62 11.09 -8.88 4.02
C ILE A 62 10.09 -9.59 4.92
N ALA A 63 9.75 -10.83 4.62
CA ALA A 63 8.81 -11.62 5.40
C ALA A 63 9.28 -11.81 6.85
N ALA A 64 10.56 -12.15 7.06
CA ALA A 64 11.12 -12.33 8.39
C ALA A 64 11.12 -11.03 9.21
N MET A 65 11.55 -9.92 8.61
CA MET A 65 11.56 -8.62 9.27
C MET A 65 10.15 -8.16 9.65
N ALA A 66 9.18 -8.28 8.74
CA ALA A 66 7.79 -7.91 8.98
C ALA A 66 7.15 -8.78 10.08
N LYS A 67 7.43 -10.10 10.07
CA LYS A 67 6.96 -11.02 11.10
C LYS A 67 7.48 -10.63 12.49
N VAL A 68 8.80 -10.41 12.62
CA VAL A 68 9.41 -9.99 13.89
C VAL A 68 8.84 -8.65 14.35
N ALA A 69 8.62 -7.71 13.43
CA ALA A 69 8.03 -6.43 13.75
C ALA A 69 6.59 -6.57 14.27
N ALA A 70 5.75 -7.33 13.59
CA ALA A 70 4.36 -7.58 13.97
C ALA A 70 4.23 -8.34 15.32
N GLU A 71 5.13 -9.30 15.59
CA GLU A 71 5.14 -10.01 16.88
C GLU A 71 5.46 -9.10 18.07
N LYS A 72 6.27 -8.06 17.87
CA LYS A 72 6.65 -7.08 18.88
C LYS A 72 5.69 -5.91 18.99
N ALA A 73 4.98 -5.59 17.90
CA ALA A 73 4.07 -4.47 17.85
C ALA A 73 2.86 -4.65 18.80
N THR A 74 2.41 -3.54 19.37
CA THR A 74 1.19 -3.45 20.19
C THR A 74 -0.02 -3.00 19.38
N VAL A 75 0.23 -2.58 18.12
CA VAL A 75 -0.77 -2.15 17.15
C VAL A 75 -0.97 -3.21 16.05
N PRO A 76 -2.14 -3.25 15.38
CA PRO A 76 -2.36 -4.14 14.25
C PRO A 76 -1.40 -3.85 13.08
N VAL A 77 -0.71 -4.88 12.59
CA VAL A 77 0.23 -4.80 11.46
C VAL A 77 -0.16 -5.87 10.44
N ALA A 78 -0.32 -5.47 9.18
CA ALA A 78 -0.46 -6.39 8.05
C ALA A 78 0.78 -6.32 7.13
N LEU A 79 1.01 -7.37 6.34
CA LEU A 79 2.03 -7.40 5.29
C LEU A 79 1.38 -7.72 3.95
N ASN A 80 1.50 -6.81 2.99
CA ASN A 80 0.89 -6.87 1.68
C ASN A 80 1.94 -6.97 0.55
N LEU A 81 1.68 -7.82 -0.46
CA LEU A 81 2.32 -7.71 -1.75
C LEU A 81 1.70 -6.53 -2.50
N ASP A 82 2.53 -5.60 -2.96
CA ASP A 82 2.13 -4.42 -3.70
C ASP A 82 2.36 -4.64 -5.20
N HIS A 83 1.34 -4.38 -6.04
CA HIS A 83 1.36 -4.58 -7.49
C HIS A 83 1.95 -5.93 -7.96
N GLY A 84 1.42 -7.04 -7.43
CA GLY A 84 1.74 -8.36 -7.95
C GLY A 84 1.19 -8.55 -9.37
N THR A 85 2.03 -8.97 -10.32
CA THR A 85 1.64 -9.12 -11.74
C THR A 85 1.41 -10.56 -12.16
N SER A 86 1.60 -11.54 -11.27
CA SER A 86 1.40 -12.95 -11.58
C SER A 86 0.85 -13.74 -10.40
N PHE A 87 0.09 -14.79 -10.74
CA PHE A 87 -0.40 -15.77 -9.78
C PHE A 87 0.73 -16.41 -8.97
N GLU A 88 1.82 -16.77 -9.65
CA GLU A 88 2.97 -17.43 -9.05
C GLU A 88 3.63 -16.55 -7.98
N GLN A 89 3.72 -15.25 -8.22
CA GLN A 89 4.28 -14.30 -7.26
C GLN A 89 3.37 -14.14 -6.04
N ALA A 90 2.06 -13.99 -6.25
CA ALA A 90 1.09 -13.93 -5.16
C ALA A 90 1.20 -15.18 -4.26
N VAL A 91 1.23 -16.38 -4.84
CA VAL A 91 1.38 -17.64 -4.11
C VAL A 91 2.73 -17.73 -3.37
N ARG A 92 3.82 -17.23 -3.97
CA ARG A 92 5.12 -17.18 -3.27
C ARG A 92 5.06 -16.28 -2.04
N CYS A 93 4.44 -15.10 -2.12
CA CYS A 93 4.26 -14.20 -0.98
C CYS A 93 3.38 -14.84 0.11
N ILE A 94 2.25 -15.44 -0.26
CA ILE A 94 1.38 -16.20 0.66
C ILE A 94 2.17 -17.27 1.41
N ARG A 95 2.97 -18.06 0.69
CA ARG A 95 3.82 -19.11 1.29
C ARG A 95 4.83 -18.56 2.29
N HIS A 96 5.30 -17.33 2.12
CA HIS A 96 6.24 -16.67 3.04
C HIS A 96 5.55 -15.90 4.17
N GLY A 97 4.22 -16.03 4.29
CA GLY A 97 3.46 -15.49 5.42
C GLY A 97 2.99 -14.04 5.23
N PHE A 98 2.89 -13.58 4.00
CA PHE A 98 2.16 -12.34 3.71
C PHE A 98 0.70 -12.52 4.12
N SER A 99 0.13 -11.53 4.79
CA SER A 99 -1.28 -11.53 5.23
C SER A 99 -2.23 -10.93 4.20
N ALA A 100 -1.69 -10.32 3.15
CA ALA A 100 -2.43 -9.84 2.00
C ALA A 100 -1.57 -9.87 0.73
N VAL A 101 -2.23 -9.94 -0.42
CA VAL A 101 -1.61 -9.81 -1.73
C VAL A 101 -2.47 -8.94 -2.64
N MET A 102 -1.88 -7.98 -3.33
CA MET A 102 -2.51 -7.28 -4.43
C MET A 102 -2.16 -7.98 -5.74
N ILE A 103 -3.15 -8.18 -6.57
CA ILE A 103 -2.99 -8.64 -7.96
C ILE A 103 -3.45 -7.55 -8.92
N ASP A 104 -2.49 -7.02 -9.66
CA ASP A 104 -2.73 -5.97 -10.63
C ASP A 104 -2.82 -6.54 -12.05
N GLY A 105 -4.05 -6.80 -12.48
CA GLY A 105 -4.39 -7.19 -13.84
C GLY A 105 -4.94 -6.03 -14.68
N SER A 106 -4.81 -4.78 -14.24
CA SER A 106 -5.42 -3.60 -14.87
C SER A 106 -4.92 -3.33 -16.30
N HIS A 107 -3.74 -3.84 -16.64
CA HIS A 107 -3.16 -3.76 -17.98
C HIS A 107 -3.67 -4.83 -18.96
N HIS A 108 -4.38 -5.86 -18.46
CA HIS A 108 -5.03 -6.89 -19.27
C HIS A 108 -6.47 -6.49 -19.64
N PRO A 109 -7.09 -7.17 -20.62
CA PRO A 109 -8.55 -7.08 -20.84
C PRO A 109 -9.32 -7.46 -19.57
N TYR A 110 -10.51 -6.86 -19.37
CA TYR A 110 -11.35 -7.07 -18.19
C TYR A 110 -11.52 -8.56 -17.81
N SER A 111 -11.87 -9.42 -18.77
CA SER A 111 -12.08 -10.85 -18.53
C SER A 111 -10.82 -11.58 -18.04
N GLU A 112 -9.64 -11.15 -18.48
CA GLU A 112 -8.36 -11.70 -18.06
C GLU A 112 -8.02 -11.22 -16.67
N ASN A 113 -8.23 -9.93 -16.35
CA ASN A 113 -8.07 -9.38 -15.00
C ASN A 113 -8.96 -10.12 -14.01
N VAL A 114 -10.25 -10.32 -14.33
CA VAL A 114 -11.17 -11.13 -13.51
C VAL A 114 -10.64 -12.55 -13.30
N SER A 115 -10.22 -13.22 -14.36
CA SER A 115 -9.72 -14.61 -14.28
C SER A 115 -8.46 -14.73 -13.40
N ILE A 116 -7.53 -13.79 -13.49
CA ILE A 116 -6.32 -13.78 -12.66
C ILE A 116 -6.70 -13.52 -11.19
N CYS A 117 -7.57 -12.55 -10.93
CA CYS A 117 -8.07 -12.26 -9.58
C CYS A 117 -8.73 -13.47 -8.94
N GLN A 118 -9.66 -14.14 -9.65
CA GLN A 118 -10.36 -15.34 -9.16
C GLN A 118 -9.39 -16.44 -8.74
N ARG A 119 -8.35 -16.69 -9.53
CA ARG A 119 -7.32 -17.70 -9.20
C ARG A 119 -6.54 -17.33 -7.92
N VAL A 120 -6.17 -16.06 -7.79
CA VAL A 120 -5.45 -15.57 -6.59
C VAL A 120 -6.34 -15.61 -5.37
N VAL A 121 -7.60 -15.16 -5.48
CA VAL A 121 -8.60 -15.20 -4.41
C VAL A 121 -8.82 -16.62 -3.92
N ALA A 122 -9.02 -17.58 -4.83
CA ALA A 122 -9.22 -18.98 -4.44
C ALA A 122 -8.03 -19.55 -3.64
N ALA A 123 -6.79 -19.18 -4.00
CA ALA A 123 -5.60 -19.63 -3.29
C ALA A 123 -5.41 -18.89 -1.94
N ALA A 124 -5.61 -17.59 -1.92
CA ALA A 124 -5.41 -16.73 -0.76
C ALA A 124 -6.46 -16.97 0.33
N HIS A 125 -7.74 -16.98 -0.03
CA HIS A 125 -8.83 -17.18 0.93
C HIS A 125 -8.78 -18.57 1.57
N ALA A 126 -8.29 -19.61 0.86
CA ALA A 126 -8.11 -20.94 1.42
C ALA A 126 -7.17 -20.97 2.65
N VAL A 127 -6.32 -19.94 2.82
CA VAL A 127 -5.37 -19.83 3.93
C VAL A 127 -5.55 -18.53 4.75
N GLY A 128 -6.67 -17.82 4.57
CA GLY A 128 -7.01 -16.62 5.34
C GLY A 128 -6.20 -15.36 4.97
N VAL A 129 -5.69 -15.30 3.73
CA VAL A 129 -4.95 -14.15 3.20
C VAL A 129 -5.89 -13.27 2.37
N SER A 130 -5.86 -11.95 2.60
CA SER A 130 -6.68 -10.99 1.87
C SER A 130 -6.17 -10.73 0.45
N VAL A 131 -7.08 -10.39 -0.46
CA VAL A 131 -6.74 -10.03 -1.85
C VAL A 131 -7.24 -8.64 -2.19
N GLU A 132 -6.35 -7.82 -2.73
CA GLU A 132 -6.65 -6.54 -3.35
C GLU A 132 -6.62 -6.69 -4.87
N GLY A 133 -7.64 -6.19 -5.55
CA GLY A 133 -7.68 -6.08 -7.00
C GLY A 133 -7.44 -4.64 -7.45
N GLU A 134 -7.24 -4.44 -8.76
CA GLU A 134 -7.19 -3.11 -9.37
C GLU A 134 -8.09 -3.04 -10.60
N LEU A 135 -8.84 -1.93 -10.72
CA LEU A 135 -9.66 -1.63 -11.89
C LEU A 135 -9.47 -0.18 -12.35
N GLY A 136 -9.40 -0.03 -13.66
CA GLY A 136 -8.86 1.15 -14.32
C GLY A 136 -7.34 1.05 -14.39
N ARG A 137 -6.68 2.02 -15.00
CA ARG A 137 -5.24 2.04 -15.16
C ARG A 137 -4.67 3.33 -14.60
N ILE A 138 -3.89 3.22 -13.54
CA ILE A 138 -3.26 4.36 -12.88
C ILE A 138 -2.02 4.75 -13.69
N GLY A 139 -1.91 6.05 -14.05
CA GLY A 139 -0.76 6.58 -14.77
C GLY A 139 0.46 6.81 -13.87
N GLY A 140 1.62 7.07 -14.46
CA GLY A 140 2.88 7.35 -13.76
C GLY A 140 3.82 6.16 -13.68
N THR A 141 4.87 6.28 -12.87
CA THR A 141 5.89 5.24 -12.71
C THR A 141 6.06 4.88 -11.24
N GLU A 142 5.94 3.59 -10.94
CA GLU A 142 6.24 3.01 -9.64
C GLU A 142 7.07 1.74 -9.85
N ASP A 143 8.30 1.73 -9.32
CA ASP A 143 9.31 0.69 -9.56
C ASP A 143 9.46 0.35 -11.04
N ASP A 144 9.14 -0.88 -11.45
CA ASP A 144 9.26 -1.37 -12.83
C ASP A 144 7.96 -1.17 -13.65
N ILE A 145 6.89 -0.65 -13.03
CA ILE A 145 5.61 -0.38 -13.70
C ILE A 145 5.59 1.08 -14.14
N SER A 146 5.42 1.31 -15.44
CA SER A 146 5.29 2.65 -16.02
C SER A 146 4.11 2.69 -16.98
N VAL A 147 3.18 3.62 -16.72
CA VAL A 147 2.00 3.86 -17.56
C VAL A 147 2.02 5.32 -17.99
N ASP A 148 2.07 5.56 -19.31
CA ASP A 148 1.96 6.91 -19.86
C ASP A 148 0.61 7.53 -19.47
N GLU A 149 0.58 8.84 -19.15
CA GLU A 149 -0.68 9.54 -18.80
C GLU A 149 -1.78 9.38 -19.86
N LYS A 150 -1.41 9.26 -21.14
CA LYS A 150 -2.35 9.02 -22.23
C LYS A 150 -2.98 7.61 -22.22
N ASP A 151 -2.33 6.64 -21.57
CA ASP A 151 -2.77 5.26 -21.45
C ASP A 151 -3.47 4.99 -20.10
N ALA A 152 -3.53 6.00 -19.22
CA ALA A 152 -4.32 5.95 -17.99
C ALA A 152 -5.83 5.89 -18.29
N MET A 153 -6.53 5.00 -17.62
CA MET A 153 -7.97 4.79 -17.79
C MET A 153 -8.68 4.88 -16.45
N LEU A 154 -9.69 5.75 -16.36
CA LEU A 154 -10.51 5.84 -15.18
C LEU A 154 -11.42 4.61 -15.04
N ALA A 155 -11.59 4.11 -13.81
CA ALA A 155 -12.47 2.99 -13.53
C ALA A 155 -13.94 3.30 -13.87
N ASP A 156 -14.62 2.43 -14.64
CA ASP A 156 -16.07 2.57 -14.88
C ASP A 156 -16.85 2.07 -13.65
N PRO A 157 -17.74 2.89 -13.06
CA PRO A 157 -18.51 2.47 -11.89
C PRO A 157 -19.36 1.20 -12.09
N ASN A 158 -19.84 0.93 -13.30
CA ASN A 158 -20.61 -0.28 -13.56
C ASN A 158 -19.70 -1.52 -13.68
N GLU A 159 -18.53 -1.36 -14.29
CA GLU A 159 -17.53 -2.44 -14.32
C GLU A 159 -17.02 -2.76 -12.91
N VAL A 160 -16.89 -1.77 -12.02
CA VAL A 160 -16.52 -2.00 -10.61
C VAL A 160 -17.52 -2.94 -9.92
N VAL A 161 -18.83 -2.75 -10.13
CA VAL A 161 -19.85 -3.63 -9.55
C VAL A 161 -19.69 -5.06 -10.02
N SER A 162 -19.54 -5.25 -11.33
CA SER A 162 -19.35 -6.57 -11.92
C SER A 162 -18.04 -7.21 -11.45
N PHE A 163 -16.95 -6.45 -11.44
CA PHE A 163 -15.63 -6.91 -11.03
C PHE A 163 -15.64 -7.45 -9.59
N VAL A 164 -16.19 -6.67 -8.66
CA VAL A 164 -16.30 -7.07 -7.24
C VAL A 164 -17.12 -8.35 -7.09
N ALA A 165 -18.27 -8.44 -7.79
CA ALA A 165 -19.14 -9.60 -7.74
C ALA A 165 -18.51 -10.87 -8.36
N GLU A 166 -17.70 -10.71 -9.41
CA GLU A 166 -17.08 -11.82 -10.11
C GLU A 166 -15.77 -12.29 -9.45
N THR A 167 -15.03 -11.40 -8.80
CA THR A 167 -13.69 -11.72 -8.29
C THR A 167 -13.64 -12.06 -6.81
N ASP A 168 -14.59 -11.56 -6.00
CA ASP A 168 -14.64 -11.72 -4.54
C ASP A 168 -13.36 -11.18 -3.84
N VAL A 169 -12.77 -10.10 -4.36
CA VAL A 169 -11.63 -9.42 -3.72
C VAL A 169 -12.06 -8.71 -2.44
N ASP A 170 -11.17 -8.59 -1.46
CA ASP A 170 -11.45 -7.99 -0.15
C ASP A 170 -11.40 -6.46 -0.18
N CYS A 171 -10.63 -5.88 -1.10
CA CYS A 171 -10.57 -4.45 -1.35
C CYS A 171 -10.18 -4.17 -2.81
N LEU A 172 -10.46 -2.96 -3.27
CA LEU A 172 -10.27 -2.59 -4.67
C LEU A 172 -9.57 -1.24 -4.81
N ALA A 173 -8.45 -1.23 -5.51
CA ALA A 173 -7.83 -0.03 -6.03
C ALA A 173 -8.59 0.45 -7.28
N VAL A 174 -8.97 1.73 -7.27
CA VAL A 174 -9.78 2.32 -8.35
C VAL A 174 -9.05 3.52 -8.96
N ALA A 175 -8.87 3.51 -10.26
CA ALA A 175 -8.28 4.65 -10.97
C ALA A 175 -9.31 5.78 -11.10
N ILE A 176 -9.06 6.90 -10.41
CA ILE A 176 -9.89 8.11 -10.47
C ILE A 176 -9.10 9.35 -10.89
N GLY A 177 -7.93 9.18 -11.51
CA GLY A 177 -7.03 10.26 -11.91
C GLY A 177 -5.84 10.46 -10.96
N THR A 178 -5.57 9.52 -10.07
CA THR A 178 -4.30 9.43 -9.32
C THR A 178 -3.17 8.99 -10.25
N ALA A 179 -1.93 9.31 -9.88
CA ALA A 179 -0.74 8.87 -10.58
C ALA A 179 0.32 8.39 -9.59
N HIS A 180 1.14 7.44 -10.01
CA HIS A 180 2.32 6.99 -9.27
C HIS A 180 3.47 8.00 -9.36
N GLY A 181 4.29 8.09 -8.31
CA GLY A 181 5.49 8.91 -8.29
C GLY A 181 5.24 10.37 -7.91
N VAL A 182 6.11 11.26 -8.39
CA VAL A 182 6.04 12.69 -8.07
C VAL A 182 5.06 13.39 -9.02
N TYR A 183 4.03 14.03 -8.45
CA TYR A 183 3.08 14.83 -9.25
C TYR A 183 3.75 16.06 -9.86
N HIS A 184 3.59 16.26 -11.17
CA HIS A 184 4.00 17.47 -11.89
C HIS A 184 2.83 18.47 -11.99
N GLY A 185 2.17 18.79 -10.86
CA GLY A 185 1.02 19.68 -10.77
C GLY A 185 -0.04 19.17 -9.79
N GLU A 186 -1.17 19.87 -9.69
CA GLU A 186 -2.29 19.39 -8.88
C GLU A 186 -3.01 18.25 -9.61
N PRO A 187 -3.18 17.06 -8.96
CA PRO A 187 -3.89 15.95 -9.56
C PRO A 187 -5.38 16.31 -9.77
N LYS A 188 -5.89 16.03 -10.96
CA LYS A 188 -7.32 16.22 -11.27
C LYS A 188 -8.09 14.94 -10.96
N LEU A 189 -8.54 14.81 -9.73
CA LEU A 189 -9.26 13.63 -9.29
C LEU A 189 -10.75 13.74 -9.55
N ASP A 190 -11.31 12.65 -10.07
CA ASP A 190 -12.74 12.50 -10.30
C ASP A 190 -13.46 12.02 -9.02
N PHE A 191 -13.69 12.96 -8.09
CA PHE A 191 -14.39 12.65 -6.84
C PHE A 191 -15.89 12.33 -7.02
N GLU A 192 -16.50 12.74 -8.12
CA GLU A 192 -17.89 12.37 -8.44
C GLU A 192 -17.94 10.89 -8.81
N ARG A 193 -16.99 10.44 -9.61
CA ARG A 193 -16.79 9.01 -9.93
C ARG A 193 -16.56 8.17 -8.68
N LEU A 194 -15.66 8.62 -7.78
CA LEU A 194 -15.41 7.94 -6.51
C LEU A 194 -16.66 7.80 -5.67
N ALA A 195 -17.44 8.89 -5.53
CA ALA A 195 -18.69 8.88 -4.78
C ALA A 195 -19.72 7.94 -5.41
N LYS A 196 -19.79 7.88 -6.75
CA LYS A 196 -20.65 6.95 -7.47
C LYS A 196 -20.23 5.50 -7.23
N ILE A 197 -18.93 5.17 -7.37
CA ILE A 197 -18.40 3.84 -7.08
C ILE A 197 -18.75 3.44 -5.64
N ARG A 198 -18.47 4.31 -4.68
CA ARG A 198 -18.75 4.06 -3.26
C ARG A 198 -20.22 3.78 -2.97
N SER A 199 -21.14 4.39 -3.71
CA SER A 199 -22.59 4.15 -3.56
C SER A 199 -23.05 2.79 -4.12
N LEU A 200 -22.22 2.16 -4.94
CA LEU A 200 -22.56 0.92 -5.65
C LEU A 200 -21.92 -0.32 -5.03
N VAL A 201 -20.79 -0.17 -4.31
CA VAL A 201 -20.07 -1.31 -3.74
C VAL A 201 -19.79 -1.10 -2.24
N GLU A 202 -19.80 -2.22 -1.51
CA GLU A 202 -19.60 -2.21 -0.06
C GLU A 202 -18.15 -2.52 0.37
N ILE A 203 -17.31 -3.03 -0.53
CA ILE A 203 -15.92 -3.34 -0.19
C ILE A 203 -15.10 -2.07 0.10
N PRO A 204 -14.02 -2.15 0.91
CA PRO A 204 -13.06 -1.07 1.08
C PRO A 204 -12.45 -0.64 -0.25
N LEU A 205 -12.34 0.67 -0.46
CA LEU A 205 -11.67 1.25 -1.63
C LEU A 205 -10.27 1.74 -1.27
N VAL A 206 -9.37 1.65 -2.24
CA VAL A 206 -7.95 2.00 -2.10
C VAL A 206 -7.58 3.10 -3.09
N LEU A 207 -6.74 4.05 -2.66
CA LEU A 207 -6.17 5.10 -3.51
C LEU A 207 -4.71 5.36 -3.18
N GLN A 208 -4.05 6.09 -4.08
CA GLN A 208 -2.78 6.76 -3.81
C GLN A 208 -3.02 8.20 -3.36
N ASP A 209 -2.44 8.54 -2.22
CA ASP A 209 -2.22 9.85 -1.58
C ASP A 209 -3.25 10.97 -1.78
N ILE A 210 -4.43 10.95 -1.09
CA ILE A 210 -5.24 12.18 -0.95
C ILE A 210 -6.22 12.15 0.23
N LYS A 211 -6.09 13.18 1.11
CA LYS A 211 -6.95 13.39 2.27
C LYS A 211 -8.45 13.54 1.94
N GLN A 212 -8.80 14.20 0.85
CA GLN A 212 -10.20 14.43 0.47
C GLN A 212 -10.95 13.14 0.08
N ALA A 213 -10.21 12.07 -0.24
CA ALA A 213 -10.78 10.78 -0.59
C ALA A 213 -11.33 10.01 0.61
N ILE A 214 -10.76 10.23 1.81
CA ILE A 214 -11.16 9.54 3.04
C ILE A 214 -12.61 9.83 3.40
N ALA A 215 -13.01 11.11 3.34
CA ALA A 215 -14.41 11.53 3.57
C ALA A 215 -15.39 10.92 2.54
N ARG A 216 -14.88 10.32 1.46
CA ARG A 216 -15.64 9.65 0.40
C ARG A 216 -15.51 8.13 0.42
N GLY A 217 -15.03 7.58 1.53
CA GLY A 217 -15.03 6.14 1.79
C GLY A 217 -13.78 5.37 1.37
N ILE A 218 -12.66 6.06 1.13
CA ILE A 218 -11.36 5.40 0.99
C ILE A 218 -10.91 4.88 2.34
N CYS A 219 -10.48 3.63 2.37
CA CYS A 219 -10.07 2.93 3.59
C CYS A 219 -8.57 2.57 3.63
N LYS A 220 -7.88 2.57 2.48
CA LYS A 220 -6.43 2.33 2.38
C LYS A 220 -5.78 3.37 1.48
N ILE A 221 -4.62 3.88 1.88
CA ILE A 221 -3.83 4.84 1.11
C ILE A 221 -2.39 4.37 1.03
N ASN A 222 -1.89 4.22 -0.20
CA ASN A 222 -0.52 3.79 -0.49
C ASN A 222 0.44 4.98 -0.44
N ILE A 223 1.58 4.83 0.24
CA ILE A 223 2.63 5.85 0.40
C ILE A 223 3.99 5.19 0.17
N ASP A 224 4.75 5.71 -0.79
CA ASP A 224 6.12 5.28 -1.09
C ASP A 224 7.07 6.48 -1.32
N THR A 225 6.78 7.31 -2.32
CA THR A 225 7.67 8.37 -2.81
C THR A 225 8.17 9.30 -1.70
N GLU A 226 7.30 9.72 -0.79
CA GLU A 226 7.65 10.65 0.29
C GLU A 226 8.61 10.02 1.30
N LEU A 227 8.47 8.72 1.59
CA LEU A 227 9.43 7.98 2.42
C LEU A 227 10.81 7.93 1.76
N ARG A 228 10.86 7.63 0.44
CA ARG A 228 12.10 7.63 -0.34
C ARG A 228 12.76 9.02 -0.36
N GLN A 229 11.96 10.09 -0.47
CA GLN A 229 12.44 11.47 -0.43
C GLN A 229 13.00 11.84 0.94
N ALA A 230 12.29 11.52 2.03
CA ALA A 230 12.74 11.77 3.40
C ALA A 230 14.05 11.02 3.70
N PHE A 231 14.11 9.72 3.36
CA PHE A 231 15.31 8.91 3.50
C PHE A 231 16.52 9.51 2.79
N SER A 232 16.38 9.73 1.48
CA SER A 232 17.49 10.21 0.65
C SER A 232 17.89 11.64 0.98
N GLY A 233 16.93 12.49 1.38
CA GLY A 233 17.16 13.84 1.83
C GLY A 233 18.02 13.89 3.10
N ALA A 234 17.68 13.08 4.10
CA ALA A 234 18.42 13.01 5.35
C ALA A 234 19.85 12.47 5.13
N VAL A 235 20.01 11.39 4.35
CA VAL A 235 21.35 10.86 4.01
C VAL A 235 22.22 11.92 3.32
N ARG A 236 21.66 12.67 2.36
CA ARG A 236 22.39 13.77 1.70
C ARG A 236 22.76 14.87 2.68
N GLY A 237 21.88 15.21 3.64
CA GLY A 237 22.15 16.20 4.68
C GLY A 237 23.34 15.81 5.56
N GLU A 238 23.37 14.55 6.03
CA GLU A 238 24.48 14.03 6.84
C GLU A 238 25.80 14.04 6.07
N LEU A 239 25.81 13.60 4.81
CA LEU A 239 27.02 13.61 3.98
C LEU A 239 27.47 15.04 3.60
N ALA A 240 26.55 15.99 3.51
CA ALA A 240 26.91 17.39 3.29
C ALA A 240 27.54 18.02 4.53
N ALA A 241 27.08 17.62 5.73
CA ALA A 241 27.61 18.08 7.01
C ALA A 241 28.99 17.46 7.32
N ASP A 242 29.17 16.17 7.05
CA ASP A 242 30.43 15.44 7.19
C ASP A 242 30.66 14.50 5.99
N PRO A 243 31.35 14.96 4.93
CA PRO A 243 31.65 14.14 3.76
C PRO A 243 32.53 12.91 4.05
N SER A 244 33.18 12.86 5.20
CA SER A 244 34.03 11.73 5.63
C SER A 244 33.29 10.68 6.42
N GLN A 245 31.98 10.85 6.68
CA GLN A 245 31.17 9.93 7.46
C GLN A 245 31.00 8.59 6.73
N ILE A 246 31.46 7.51 7.39
CA ILE A 246 31.39 6.13 6.84
C ILE A 246 30.56 5.20 7.72
N ASP A 247 30.12 5.63 8.91
CA ASP A 247 29.31 4.78 9.79
C ASP A 247 27.84 4.77 9.32
N PRO A 248 27.32 3.61 8.84
CA PRO A 248 25.94 3.53 8.38
C PRO A 248 24.92 3.92 9.47
N ARG A 249 25.21 3.69 10.75
CA ARG A 249 24.30 4.07 11.85
C ARG A 249 24.13 5.59 11.95
N LYS A 250 25.16 6.35 11.63
CA LYS A 250 25.15 7.82 11.64
C LYS A 250 24.50 8.40 10.38
N LEU A 251 24.52 7.67 9.27
CA LEU A 251 23.85 8.04 8.03
C LEU A 251 22.38 7.64 8.03
N LEU A 252 22.09 6.40 8.42
CA LEU A 252 20.75 5.83 8.31
C LEU A 252 19.88 6.08 9.55
N GLY A 253 20.47 6.37 10.71
CA GLY A 253 19.74 6.75 11.92
C GLY A 253 18.89 8.02 11.71
N PRO A 254 19.48 9.16 11.29
CA PRO A 254 18.72 10.36 10.93
C PRO A 254 17.71 10.12 9.81
N ALA A 255 18.04 9.31 8.80
CA ALA A 255 17.13 8.95 7.72
C ALA A 255 15.90 8.21 8.23
N ARG A 256 16.08 7.25 9.17
CA ARG A 256 14.97 6.56 9.83
C ARG A 256 14.07 7.54 10.58
N SER A 257 14.65 8.47 11.35
CA SER A 257 13.88 9.46 12.10
C SER A 257 13.09 10.40 11.18
N ALA A 258 13.68 10.80 10.05
CA ALA A 258 12.98 11.63 9.06
C ALA A 258 11.78 10.90 8.43
N MET A 259 11.93 9.62 8.11
CA MET A 259 10.82 8.79 7.61
C MET A 259 9.75 8.57 8.68
N GLU A 260 10.14 8.32 9.93
CA GLU A 260 9.20 8.13 11.04
C GLU A 260 8.27 9.34 11.19
N GLU A 261 8.81 10.57 11.08
CA GLU A 261 7.97 11.78 11.15
C GLU A 261 7.00 11.87 9.97
N VAL A 262 7.43 11.58 8.74
CA VAL A 262 6.52 11.52 7.57
C VAL A 262 5.39 10.51 7.81
N VAL A 263 5.70 9.32 8.30
CA VAL A 263 4.66 8.31 8.60
C VAL A 263 3.70 8.82 9.66
N ARG A 264 4.18 9.43 10.75
CA ARG A 264 3.34 10.00 11.81
C ARG A 264 2.39 11.07 11.27
N GLU A 265 2.91 11.98 10.44
CA GLU A 265 2.07 13.00 9.78
C GLU A 265 0.96 12.35 8.93
N LYS A 266 1.30 11.32 8.15
CA LYS A 266 0.31 10.60 7.33
C LYS A 266 -0.74 9.87 8.19
N LEU A 267 -0.35 9.18 9.25
CA LEU A 267 -1.29 8.49 10.14
C LEU A 267 -2.29 9.46 10.79
N ARG A 268 -1.83 10.65 11.21
CA ARG A 268 -2.72 11.73 11.70
C ARG A 268 -3.63 12.26 10.59
N LEU A 269 -3.06 12.50 9.40
CA LEU A 269 -3.79 12.98 8.24
C LEU A 269 -4.92 12.04 7.82
N PHE A 270 -4.67 10.72 7.88
CA PHE A 270 -5.61 9.67 7.51
C PHE A 270 -6.65 9.39 8.60
N GLY A 271 -6.48 9.97 9.79
CA GLY A 271 -7.38 9.78 10.93
C GLY A 271 -7.22 8.41 11.59
N SER A 272 -6.14 7.67 11.30
CA SER A 272 -5.84 6.36 11.89
C SER A 272 -5.14 6.47 13.25
N SER A 273 -4.61 7.63 13.61
CA SER A 273 -4.03 7.89 14.93
C SER A 273 -5.07 7.61 16.03
N GLN A 274 -4.67 6.88 17.10
CA GLN A 274 -5.51 6.42 18.23
C GLN A 274 -6.65 5.46 17.80
N LYS A 275 -6.44 4.67 16.74
CA LYS A 275 -7.44 3.70 16.25
C LYS A 275 -7.06 2.23 16.51
N ALA A 276 -5.82 1.96 16.93
CA ALA A 276 -5.37 0.62 17.33
C ALA A 276 -5.89 0.23 18.72
#